data_35767040deccf1472ccc21fc625c1e5d
#
_entry.id   35767040deccf1472ccc21fc625c1e5d
#
_cell.length_a   1.000
_cell.length_b   1.000
_cell.length_c   1.000
_cell.angle_alpha   90.00
_cell.angle_beta   90.00
_cell.angle_gamma   90.00
#
_symmetry.space_group_name_H-M   'P 1'
#
loop_
_entity.id
_entity.type
_entity.pdbx_description
1 polymer ?
#
loop_
_entity_poly.entity_id
_entity_poly.type
_entity_poly.pdbx_seq_one_letter_code
_entity_poly.pdbx_strand_id
1 'polypeptide(L)'
;DEDLRVSLQELADREHRPLGELTQDLLHQALIYRQVEQQAWRSWKDLTPRQQEIAALICLGYTSPQIAARLSVSPETVKTHVRHLLEKFHLRTRQELRQALEDWDFSDWK
;
A
#
# COMPACT_ATOMS: atom_id res chain seq x y z
N ASP A 1 -16.27 -24.80 4.96
CA ASP A 1 -15.23 -25.30 5.83
C ASP A 1 -15.67 -25.19 7.29
N GLU A 2 -15.65 -26.33 8.00
CA GLU A 2 -16.06 -26.41 9.38
C GLU A 2 -15.21 -25.51 10.29
N ASP A 3 -13.90 -25.50 10.09
CA ASP A 3 -12.99 -24.68 10.91
C ASP A 3 -13.28 -23.20 10.74
N LEU A 4 -13.53 -22.76 9.51
CA LEU A 4 -13.87 -21.36 9.25
C LEU A 4 -15.22 -21.00 9.88
N ARG A 5 -16.21 -21.89 9.77
CA ARG A 5 -17.52 -21.64 10.34
C ARG A 5 -17.47 -21.54 11.86
N VAL A 6 -16.69 -22.42 12.50
CA VAL A 6 -16.51 -22.38 13.96
C VAL A 6 -15.83 -21.08 14.38
N SER A 7 -14.78 -20.68 13.66
CA SER A 7 -14.06 -19.45 13.96
C SER A 7 -14.97 -18.22 13.81
N LEU A 8 -15.79 -18.18 12.77
CA LEU A 8 -16.74 -17.07 12.56
C LEU A 8 -17.80 -17.05 13.65
N GLN A 9 -18.30 -18.23 14.06
CA GLN A 9 -19.30 -18.31 15.14
C GLN A 9 -18.70 -17.82 16.47
N GLU A 10 -17.48 -18.23 16.78
CA GLU A 10 -16.78 -17.77 17.99
C GLU A 10 -16.60 -16.27 18.00
N LEU A 11 -16.25 -15.68 16.85
CA LEU A 11 -16.09 -14.24 16.74
C LEU A 11 -17.43 -13.53 16.89
N ALA A 12 -18.51 -14.05 16.28
CA ALA A 12 -19.84 -13.48 16.42
C ALA A 12 -20.30 -13.49 17.87
N ASP A 13 -20.06 -14.61 18.59
CA ASP A 13 -20.41 -14.73 20.00
C ASP A 13 -19.63 -13.73 20.85
N ARG A 14 -18.34 -13.55 20.55
CA ARG A 14 -17.47 -12.62 21.27
C ARG A 14 -17.91 -11.16 21.08
N GLU A 15 -18.34 -10.81 19.87
CA GLU A 15 -18.80 -9.46 19.54
C GLU A 15 -20.30 -9.26 19.83
N HIS A 16 -21.01 -10.29 20.28
CA HIS A 16 -22.45 -10.24 20.54
C HIS A 16 -23.24 -9.82 19.29
N ARG A 17 -22.88 -10.37 18.12
CA ARG A 17 -23.49 -10.05 16.84
C ARG A 17 -24.03 -11.29 16.16
N PRO A 18 -25.14 -11.16 15.39
CA PRO A 18 -25.60 -12.28 14.57
C PRO A 18 -24.53 -12.69 13.55
N LEU A 19 -24.37 -14.01 13.34
CA LEU A 19 -23.38 -14.54 12.43
C LEU A 19 -23.55 -13.98 11.01
N GLY A 20 -24.78 -13.88 10.52
CA GLY A 20 -25.03 -13.36 9.17
C GLY A 20 -24.58 -11.91 9.00
N GLU A 21 -24.80 -11.06 10.00
CA GLU A 21 -24.36 -9.67 9.97
C GLU A 21 -22.85 -9.57 9.97
N LEU A 22 -22.19 -10.35 10.82
CA LEU A 22 -20.72 -10.36 10.88
C LEU A 22 -20.13 -10.83 9.54
N THR A 23 -20.70 -11.88 8.95
CA THR A 23 -20.23 -12.40 7.68
C THR A 23 -20.34 -11.36 6.57
N GLN A 24 -21.44 -10.60 6.51
CA GLN A 24 -21.61 -9.54 5.52
C GLN A 24 -20.58 -8.43 5.71
N ASP A 25 -20.31 -8.02 6.94
CA ASP A 25 -19.30 -7.00 7.22
C ASP A 25 -17.91 -7.44 6.79
N LEU A 26 -17.54 -8.69 7.09
CA LEU A 26 -16.23 -9.22 6.71
C LEU A 26 -16.08 -9.32 5.20
N LEU A 27 -17.13 -9.73 4.48
CA LEU A 27 -17.11 -9.77 3.02
C LEU A 27 -16.96 -8.37 2.43
N HIS A 28 -17.67 -7.41 2.99
CA HIS A 28 -17.59 -6.02 2.55
C HIS A 28 -16.18 -5.46 2.75
N GLN A 29 -15.57 -5.71 3.90
CA GLN A 29 -14.21 -5.29 4.20
C GLN A 29 -13.20 -5.95 3.26
N ALA A 30 -13.38 -7.23 2.95
CA ALA A 30 -12.51 -7.96 2.02
C ALA A 30 -12.58 -7.38 0.60
N LEU A 31 -13.78 -7.00 0.15
CA LEU A 31 -13.96 -6.39 -1.16
C LEU A 31 -13.31 -5.00 -1.23
N ILE A 32 -13.45 -4.20 -0.19
CA ILE A 32 -12.79 -2.88 -0.11
C ILE A 32 -11.27 -3.06 -0.16
N TYR A 33 -10.72 -3.99 0.62
CA TYR A 33 -9.29 -4.25 0.65
C TYR A 33 -8.78 -4.65 -0.74
N ARG A 34 -9.49 -5.52 -1.43
CA ARG A 34 -9.13 -5.97 -2.78
C ARG A 34 -9.14 -4.81 -3.78
N GLN A 35 -10.11 -3.91 -3.67
CA GLN A 35 -10.19 -2.74 -4.54
C GLN A 35 -9.02 -1.79 -4.32
N VAL A 36 -8.63 -1.56 -3.08
CA VAL A 36 -7.48 -0.73 -2.72
C VAL A 36 -6.19 -1.34 -3.28
N GLU A 37 -6.01 -2.65 -3.14
CA GLU A 37 -4.85 -3.36 -3.68
C GLU A 37 -4.76 -3.23 -5.21
N GLN A 38 -5.88 -3.38 -5.91
CA GLN A 38 -5.92 -3.24 -7.36
C GLN A 38 -5.61 -1.82 -7.80
N GLN A 39 -6.10 -0.82 -7.07
CA GLN A 39 -5.83 0.57 -7.36
C GLN A 39 -4.34 0.89 -7.20
N ALA A 40 -3.72 0.41 -6.14
CA ALA A 40 -2.29 0.60 -5.91
C ALA A 40 -1.47 -0.03 -7.02
N TRP A 41 -1.83 -1.22 -7.47
CA TRP A 41 -1.15 -1.91 -8.57
C TRP A 41 -1.26 -1.13 -9.89
N ARG A 42 -2.45 -0.60 -10.19
CA ARG A 42 -2.66 0.24 -11.39
C ARG A 42 -1.80 1.48 -11.34
N SER A 43 -1.78 2.18 -10.21
CA SER A 43 -0.97 3.38 -10.03
C SER A 43 0.51 3.07 -10.19
N TRP A 44 0.98 1.95 -9.63
CA TRP A 44 2.37 1.50 -9.76
C TRP A 44 2.75 1.28 -11.23
N LYS A 45 1.88 0.63 -11.99
CA LYS A 45 2.14 0.37 -13.42
C LYS A 45 2.21 1.66 -14.24
N ASP A 46 1.53 2.71 -13.82
CA ASP A 46 1.55 4.01 -14.49
C ASP A 46 2.81 4.80 -14.20
N LEU A 47 3.62 4.38 -13.24
CA LEU A 47 4.88 5.04 -12.94
C LEU A 47 5.92 4.76 -14.02
N THR A 48 6.78 5.74 -14.29
CA THR A 48 7.98 5.50 -15.10
C THR A 48 8.94 4.61 -14.31
N PRO A 49 9.91 3.92 -14.98
CA PRO A 49 10.90 3.13 -14.24
C PRO A 49 11.64 3.92 -13.16
N ARG A 50 11.99 5.18 -13.41
CA ARG A 50 12.64 6.03 -12.42
C ARG A 50 11.71 6.33 -11.25
N GLN A 51 10.43 6.59 -11.51
CA GLN A 51 9.44 6.83 -10.46
C GLN A 51 9.23 5.57 -9.62
N GLN A 52 9.20 4.39 -10.24
CA GLN A 52 9.09 3.13 -9.50
C GLN A 52 10.29 2.92 -8.57
N GLU A 53 11.49 3.20 -9.06
CA GLU A 53 12.71 3.10 -8.28
C GLU A 53 12.65 4.02 -7.06
N ILE A 54 12.25 5.27 -7.25
CA ILE A 54 12.14 6.25 -6.17
C ILE A 54 11.04 5.84 -5.18
N ALA A 55 9.89 5.38 -5.68
CA ALA A 55 8.80 4.92 -4.81
C ALA A 55 9.25 3.75 -3.94
N ALA A 56 9.97 2.79 -4.52
CA ALA A 56 10.51 1.65 -3.78
C ALA A 56 11.47 2.12 -2.68
N LEU A 57 12.36 3.05 -2.98
CA LEU A 57 13.32 3.57 -2.01
C LEU A 57 12.63 4.34 -0.87
N ILE A 58 11.57 5.08 -1.17
CA ILE A 58 10.75 5.72 -0.13
C ILE A 58 10.15 4.67 0.81
N CYS A 59 9.60 3.60 0.25
CA CYS A 59 8.99 2.52 1.04
C CYS A 59 10.03 1.78 1.89
N LEU A 60 11.28 1.74 1.43
CA LEU A 60 12.40 1.16 2.19
C LEU A 60 12.93 2.12 3.27
N GLY A 61 12.44 3.35 3.34
CA GLY A 61 12.80 4.29 4.39
C GLY A 61 13.91 5.29 4.05
N TYR A 62 14.33 5.35 2.79
CA TYR A 62 15.37 6.30 2.38
C TYR A 62 14.82 7.74 2.35
N THR A 63 15.67 8.69 2.78
CA THR A 63 15.36 10.13 2.70
C THR A 63 15.65 10.65 1.30
N SER A 64 15.16 11.86 0.97
CA SER A 64 15.46 12.49 -0.33
C SER A 64 16.94 12.63 -0.60
N PRO A 65 17.77 13.12 0.36
CA PRO A 65 19.21 13.17 0.12
C PRO A 65 19.84 11.81 -0.13
N GLN A 66 19.38 10.77 0.59
CA GLN A 66 19.89 9.41 0.40
C GLN A 66 19.51 8.87 -0.98
N ILE A 67 18.28 9.09 -1.41
CA ILE A 67 17.82 8.69 -2.75
C ILE A 67 18.63 9.43 -3.83
N ALA A 68 18.82 10.73 -3.65
CA ALA A 68 19.58 11.55 -4.59
C ALA A 68 21.01 11.03 -4.74
N ALA A 69 21.67 10.72 -3.62
CA ALA A 69 23.03 10.19 -3.63
C ALA A 69 23.08 8.83 -4.34
N ARG A 70 22.12 7.96 -4.03
CA ARG A 70 22.07 6.61 -4.61
C ARG A 70 21.82 6.63 -6.12
N LEU A 71 21.02 7.56 -6.61
CA LEU A 71 20.66 7.65 -8.03
C LEU A 71 21.53 8.64 -8.81
N SER A 72 22.48 9.30 -8.15
CA SER A 72 23.36 10.31 -8.74
C SER A 72 22.60 11.45 -9.38
N VAL A 73 21.57 11.94 -8.68
CA VAL A 73 20.76 13.10 -9.09
C VAL A 73 20.70 14.10 -7.95
N SER A 74 20.18 15.31 -8.22
CA SER A 74 20.03 16.32 -7.17
C SER A 74 18.82 16.01 -6.28
N PRO A 75 18.84 16.44 -5.00
CA PRO A 75 17.67 16.30 -4.14
C PRO A 75 16.43 16.99 -4.72
N GLU A 76 16.60 18.09 -5.45
CA GLU A 76 15.48 18.78 -6.10
C GLU A 76 14.83 17.92 -7.16
N THR A 77 15.65 17.18 -7.94
CA THR A 77 15.15 16.21 -8.93
C THR A 77 14.34 15.11 -8.25
N VAL A 78 14.82 14.60 -7.12
CA VAL A 78 14.09 13.61 -6.32
C VAL A 78 12.73 14.17 -5.87
N LYS A 79 12.71 15.39 -5.33
CA LYS A 79 11.46 16.01 -4.88
C LYS A 79 10.45 16.15 -6.01
N THR A 80 10.91 16.50 -7.21
CA THR A 80 10.04 16.60 -8.38
C THR A 80 9.44 15.25 -8.74
N HIS A 81 10.27 14.21 -8.78
CA HIS A 81 9.77 12.84 -9.02
C HIS A 81 8.79 12.38 -7.96
N VAL A 82 9.08 12.68 -6.69
CA VAL A 82 8.18 12.32 -5.57
C VAL A 82 6.82 12.98 -5.74
N ARG A 83 6.81 14.27 -6.07
CA ARG A 83 5.54 14.97 -6.30
C ARG A 83 4.73 14.29 -7.40
N HIS A 84 5.36 13.98 -8.53
CA HIS A 84 4.67 13.36 -9.66
C HIS A 84 4.17 11.94 -9.35
N LEU A 85 4.99 11.12 -8.67
CA LEU A 85 4.54 9.76 -8.34
C LEU A 85 3.42 9.77 -7.30
N LEU A 86 3.45 10.69 -6.33
CA LEU A 86 2.36 10.82 -5.36
C LEU A 86 1.05 11.24 -6.05
N GLU A 87 1.13 12.14 -7.04
CA GLU A 87 -0.03 12.53 -7.84
C GLU A 87 -0.64 11.33 -8.55
N LYS A 88 0.19 10.45 -9.12
CA LYS A 88 -0.28 9.24 -9.80
C LYS A 88 -0.96 8.26 -8.86
N PHE A 89 -0.55 8.23 -7.59
CA PHE A 89 -1.20 7.41 -6.57
C PHE A 89 -2.39 8.11 -5.92
N HIS A 90 -2.66 9.38 -6.27
CA HIS A 90 -3.68 10.21 -5.61
C HIS A 90 -3.42 10.37 -4.12
N LEU A 91 -2.15 10.45 -3.75
CA LEU A 91 -1.69 10.62 -2.38
C LEU A 91 -1.00 11.97 -2.21
N ARG A 92 -0.89 12.42 -0.96
CA ARG A 92 -0.30 13.72 -0.64
C ARG A 92 1.05 13.64 0.05
N THR A 93 1.32 12.54 0.76
CA THR A 93 2.52 12.41 1.58
C THR A 93 3.23 11.09 1.34
N ARG A 94 4.54 11.07 1.67
CA ARG A 94 5.32 9.83 1.63
C ARG A 94 4.79 8.80 2.61
N GLN A 95 4.29 9.25 3.76
CA GLN A 95 3.72 8.36 4.77
C GLN A 95 2.51 7.62 4.21
N GLU A 96 1.65 8.32 3.48
CA GLU A 96 0.51 7.69 2.82
C GLU A 96 0.96 6.65 1.80
N LEU A 97 2.04 6.93 1.06
CA LEU A 97 2.59 5.96 0.11
C LEU A 97 3.11 4.71 0.82
N ARG A 98 3.85 4.87 1.93
CA ARG A 98 4.34 3.74 2.71
C ARG A 98 3.19 2.89 3.23
N GLN A 99 2.12 3.51 3.69
CA GLN A 99 0.94 2.80 4.17
C GLN A 99 0.24 2.05 3.04
N ALA A 100 0.11 2.68 1.88
CA ALA A 100 -0.56 2.07 0.72
C ALA A 100 0.21 0.84 0.21
N LEU A 101 1.53 0.82 0.32
CA LEU A 101 2.39 -0.23 -0.20
C LEU A 101 3.09 -1.03 0.90
N GLU A 102 2.57 -0.99 2.14
CA GLU A 102 3.25 -1.60 3.30
C GLU A 102 3.46 -3.11 3.16
N ASP A 103 2.54 -3.79 2.47
CA ASP A 103 2.61 -5.24 2.29
C ASP A 103 3.43 -5.66 1.06
N TRP A 104 3.98 -4.69 0.33
CA TRP A 104 4.76 -4.96 -0.87
C TRP A 104 6.22 -5.24 -0.51
N ASP A 105 6.84 -6.14 -1.26
CA ASP A 105 8.24 -6.50 -1.08
C ASP A 105 9.13 -5.71 -2.03
N PHE A 106 9.95 -4.82 -1.46
CA PHE A 106 10.90 -4.01 -2.23
C PHE A 106 12.35 -4.44 -2.00
N SER A 107 12.57 -5.68 -1.53
CA SER A 107 13.92 -6.15 -1.21
C SER A 107 14.88 -6.11 -2.41
N ASP A 108 14.37 -6.25 -3.62
CA ASP A 108 15.18 -6.20 -4.85
C ASP A 108 15.76 -4.81 -5.11
N TRP A 109 15.24 -3.77 -4.44
CA TRP A 109 15.64 -2.38 -4.66
C TRP A 109 16.67 -1.88 -3.66
N LYS A 110 16.98 -2.67 -2.65
CA LYS A 110 17.93 -2.29 -1.59
C LYS A 110 19.33 -1.98 -2.09
#